data_99d211fa681a607e26277a0bc9a28bb4
#
_entry.id   99d211fa681a607e26277a0bc9a28bb4
#
_cell.length_a   1.000
_cell.length_b   1.000
_cell.length_c   1.000
_cell.angle_alpha   90.00
_cell.angle_beta   90.00
_cell.angle_gamma   90.00
#
_symmetry.space_group_name_H-M   'P 1'
#
loop_
_entity.id
_entity.type
_entity.pdbx_description
1 polymer ?
#
loop_
_entity_poly.entity_id
_entity_poly.type
_entity_poly.pdbx_seq_one_letter_code
_entity_poly.pdbx_strand_id
1 'polypeptide(L)'
;MIVKLPSMTQWQADVFSRLRLLDGSGKTVVVKSPRQVGKSYFLKLALLYTALNKPNSKSVLLEPVGFQARRMQRELNKDLKKSGLIDSCNLSDGYITFINGSEISFKSAEQGDSLRGLTVSGIFVIDEAAFISDTVYEICMPFTNVYRAPKLIVSSPLFKDGFFYDEFSDSDNLVFDWNRDLYDFSMFLSPEDYERYKKKYTKAKFKTEVLGEFIEAFSNVFGDFKKRVVTPTDMTPICGGLDWGSGANNDETCLTLLNKNREVVYRWAVTDMDPVAQIQAIASVLKTFRSLKTVFVEKNSIGNVYLSMLRKAVDNVALIRAFDTTNESKREMIENLVVAFEQGLVGIDDDPMLWAQLAGFEMKKLKSGYTYGNDKDSTHDDRVMSLAFAYSMFNQKPAGSVSFTKN
;
A
#
# COMPACT_ATOMS: atom_id res chain seq x y z
N MET A 1 -12.69 26.93 -30.76
CA MET A 1 -12.64 25.46 -30.94
C MET A 1 -13.46 24.82 -29.82
N ILE A 2 -14.44 23.97 -30.17
CA ILE A 2 -15.24 23.29 -29.14
C ILE A 2 -14.55 21.95 -28.84
N VAL A 3 -14.01 21.82 -27.67
CA VAL A 3 -13.46 20.55 -27.19
C VAL A 3 -14.58 19.80 -26.48
N LYS A 4 -15.01 18.67 -27.03
CA LYS A 4 -15.98 17.80 -26.37
C LYS A 4 -15.24 17.00 -25.31
N LEU A 5 -15.47 17.32 -24.02
CA LEU A 5 -14.97 16.49 -22.92
C LEU A 5 -15.66 15.12 -22.97
N PRO A 6 -14.96 14.04 -22.62
CA PRO A 6 -15.56 12.72 -22.51
C PRO A 6 -16.66 12.69 -21.44
N SER A 7 -17.54 11.68 -21.50
CA SER A 7 -18.64 11.53 -20.53
C SER A 7 -18.08 11.32 -19.11
N MET A 8 -18.62 12.08 -18.17
CA MET A 8 -18.36 11.90 -16.72
C MET A 8 -19.42 10.96 -16.14
N THR A 9 -19.02 10.21 -15.12
CA THR A 9 -19.98 9.53 -14.25
C THR A 9 -20.73 10.55 -13.38
N GLN A 10 -21.83 10.16 -12.76
CA GLN A 10 -22.65 11.08 -11.96
C GLN A 10 -21.82 11.76 -10.86
N TRP A 11 -21.06 10.99 -10.07
CA TRP A 11 -20.24 11.57 -9.01
C TRP A 11 -19.16 12.55 -9.52
N GLN A 12 -18.55 12.25 -10.67
CA GLN A 12 -17.59 13.16 -11.30
C GLN A 12 -18.24 14.48 -11.71
N ALA A 13 -19.43 14.40 -12.27
CA ALA A 13 -20.21 15.59 -12.68
C ALA A 13 -20.62 16.43 -11.46
N ASP A 14 -21.02 15.78 -10.36
CA ASP A 14 -21.39 16.46 -9.12
C ASP A 14 -20.22 17.21 -8.50
N VAL A 15 -19.04 16.59 -8.40
CA VAL A 15 -17.80 17.26 -7.93
C VAL A 15 -17.39 18.37 -8.90
N PHE A 16 -17.43 18.11 -10.22
CA PHE A 16 -17.02 19.07 -11.23
C PHE A 16 -17.89 20.32 -11.23
N SER A 17 -19.20 20.18 -11.04
CA SER A 17 -20.13 21.31 -10.94
C SER A 17 -19.78 22.25 -9.80
N ARG A 18 -19.40 21.71 -8.63
CA ARG A 18 -18.96 22.49 -7.47
C ARG A 18 -17.61 23.13 -7.71
N LEU A 19 -16.64 22.39 -8.26
CA LEU A 19 -15.27 22.88 -8.53
C LEU A 19 -15.29 24.12 -9.45
N ARG A 20 -16.15 24.13 -10.46
CA ARG A 20 -16.29 25.26 -11.41
C ARG A 20 -16.70 26.57 -10.73
N LEU A 21 -17.38 26.51 -9.60
CA LEU A 21 -17.85 27.68 -8.86
C LEU A 21 -16.78 28.29 -7.95
N LEU A 22 -15.60 27.65 -7.83
CA LEU A 22 -14.58 28.01 -6.86
C LEU A 22 -13.40 28.80 -7.44
N ASP A 23 -13.42 29.13 -8.72
CA ASP A 23 -12.31 29.92 -9.29
C ASP A 23 -12.17 31.27 -8.57
N GLY A 24 -10.95 31.61 -8.15
CA GLY A 24 -10.65 32.81 -7.38
C GLY A 24 -11.14 32.81 -5.92
N SER A 25 -11.76 31.72 -5.43
CA SER A 25 -12.25 31.63 -4.05
C SER A 25 -11.16 31.26 -3.04
N GLY A 26 -10.13 30.56 -3.48
CA GLY A 26 -9.11 29.95 -2.60
C GLY A 26 -9.63 28.76 -1.78
N LYS A 27 -10.84 28.26 -2.06
CA LYS A 27 -11.45 27.13 -1.32
C LYS A 27 -10.92 25.79 -1.79
N THR A 28 -11.08 24.81 -0.91
CA THR A 28 -10.67 23.40 -1.13
C THR A 28 -11.91 22.54 -1.39
N VAL A 29 -11.80 21.65 -2.38
CA VAL A 29 -12.71 20.52 -2.57
C VAL A 29 -11.96 19.26 -2.14
N VAL A 30 -12.53 18.52 -1.20
CA VAL A 30 -11.96 17.28 -0.70
C VAL A 30 -12.84 16.11 -1.17
N VAL A 31 -12.25 15.15 -1.86
CA VAL A 31 -12.95 13.98 -2.37
C VAL A 31 -12.41 12.72 -1.71
N LYS A 32 -13.22 12.10 -0.89
CA LYS A 32 -12.96 10.77 -0.32
C LYS A 32 -13.73 9.73 -1.13
N SER A 33 -13.05 8.74 -1.66
CA SER A 33 -13.68 7.68 -2.45
C SER A 33 -12.87 6.38 -2.45
N PRO A 34 -13.48 5.21 -2.68
CA PRO A 34 -12.77 3.95 -2.80
C PRO A 34 -11.83 3.93 -4.01
N ARG A 35 -11.07 2.84 -4.15
CA ARG A 35 -10.24 2.64 -5.34
C ARG A 35 -11.08 2.30 -6.58
N GLN A 36 -10.49 2.55 -7.77
CA GLN A 36 -11.05 2.17 -9.08
C GLN A 36 -12.39 2.83 -9.47
N VAL A 37 -12.79 3.90 -8.82
CA VAL A 37 -14.01 4.66 -9.19
C VAL A 37 -13.76 5.79 -10.19
N GLY A 38 -12.59 5.80 -10.86
CA GLY A 38 -12.27 6.76 -11.90
C GLY A 38 -11.70 8.10 -11.42
N LYS A 39 -11.06 8.14 -10.21
CA LYS A 39 -10.42 9.35 -9.66
C LYS A 39 -9.43 9.99 -10.64
N SER A 40 -8.39 9.26 -11.03
CA SER A 40 -7.32 9.79 -11.89
C SER A 40 -7.82 10.28 -13.25
N TYR A 41 -8.88 9.65 -13.78
CA TYR A 41 -9.56 10.14 -14.98
C TYR A 41 -10.21 11.50 -14.74
N PHE A 42 -10.93 11.65 -13.63
CA PHE A 42 -11.56 12.91 -13.22
C PHE A 42 -10.53 14.03 -13.02
N LEU A 43 -9.39 13.74 -12.40
CA LEU A 43 -8.33 14.73 -12.20
C LEU A 43 -7.75 15.24 -13.52
N LYS A 44 -7.57 14.37 -14.53
CA LYS A 44 -7.17 14.78 -15.89
C LYS A 44 -8.18 15.75 -16.50
N LEU A 45 -9.47 15.50 -16.31
CA LEU A 45 -10.52 16.37 -16.82
C LEU A 45 -10.53 17.74 -16.12
N ALA A 46 -10.36 17.76 -14.80
CA ALA A 46 -10.32 19.00 -14.03
C ALA A 46 -9.12 19.89 -14.41
N LEU A 47 -7.94 19.29 -14.54
CA LEU A 47 -6.73 19.97 -15.00
C LEU A 47 -6.88 20.52 -16.42
N LEU A 48 -7.36 19.67 -17.33
CA LEU A 48 -7.56 20.06 -18.74
C LEU A 48 -8.60 21.16 -18.87
N TYR A 49 -9.72 21.04 -18.19
CA TYR A 49 -10.76 22.07 -18.19
C TYR A 49 -10.19 23.43 -17.73
N THR A 50 -9.44 23.44 -16.63
CA THR A 50 -8.84 24.69 -16.11
C THR A 50 -7.84 25.26 -17.10
N ALA A 51 -6.95 24.43 -17.66
CA ALA A 51 -5.94 24.88 -18.61
C ALA A 51 -6.57 25.48 -19.89
N LEU A 52 -7.65 24.89 -20.40
CA LEU A 52 -8.31 25.35 -21.63
C LEU A 52 -9.16 26.63 -21.41
N ASN A 53 -9.78 26.78 -20.24
CA ASN A 53 -10.70 27.89 -19.97
C ASN A 53 -10.04 29.08 -19.29
N LYS A 54 -8.80 28.94 -18.77
CA LYS A 54 -8.06 30.00 -18.10
C LYS A 54 -6.70 30.20 -18.78
N PRO A 55 -6.62 31.03 -19.84
CA PRO A 55 -5.36 31.30 -20.54
C PRO A 55 -4.25 31.79 -19.59
N ASN A 56 -3.01 31.42 -19.87
CA ASN A 56 -1.83 31.74 -19.08
C ASN A 56 -1.86 31.25 -17.62
N SER A 57 -2.79 30.34 -17.29
CA SER A 57 -2.87 29.76 -15.93
C SER A 57 -1.79 28.70 -15.73
N LYS A 58 -1.34 28.58 -14.48
CA LYS A 58 -0.43 27.53 -14.04
C LYS A 58 -1.15 26.61 -13.06
N SER A 59 -1.30 25.36 -13.44
CA SER A 59 -1.88 24.30 -12.61
C SER A 59 -0.81 23.31 -12.18
N VAL A 60 -0.95 22.73 -11.00
CA VAL A 60 -0.02 21.71 -10.49
C VAL A 60 -0.80 20.48 -10.07
N LEU A 61 -0.33 19.30 -10.51
CA LEU A 61 -0.70 18.00 -9.98
C LEU A 61 0.43 17.51 -9.07
N LEU A 62 0.09 17.15 -7.84
CA LEU A 62 0.99 16.51 -6.88
C LEU A 62 0.56 15.05 -6.68
N GLU A 63 1.49 14.13 -6.90
CA GLU A 63 1.35 12.69 -6.68
C GLU A 63 2.28 12.24 -5.55
N PRO A 64 2.01 11.13 -4.83
CA PRO A 64 2.93 10.61 -3.83
C PRO A 64 4.32 10.30 -4.38
N VAL A 65 4.41 9.69 -5.56
CA VAL A 65 5.66 9.23 -6.17
C VAL A 65 5.83 9.70 -7.60
N GLY A 66 7.09 9.94 -8.01
CA GLY A 66 7.42 10.50 -9.32
C GLY A 66 6.98 9.62 -10.49
N PHE A 67 6.88 8.30 -10.31
CA PHE A 67 6.37 7.41 -11.36
C PHE A 67 4.90 7.70 -11.69
N GLN A 68 4.05 7.94 -10.69
CA GLN A 68 2.63 8.27 -10.87
C GLN A 68 2.48 9.61 -11.60
N ALA A 69 3.20 10.64 -11.17
CA ALA A 69 3.20 11.94 -11.83
C ALA A 69 3.60 11.85 -13.32
N ARG A 70 4.68 11.14 -13.63
CA ARG A 70 5.11 10.91 -15.04
C ARG A 70 4.11 10.09 -15.83
N ARG A 71 3.45 9.11 -15.20
CA ARG A 71 2.40 8.31 -15.85
C ARG A 71 1.22 9.19 -16.24
N MET A 72 0.71 10.03 -15.33
CA MET A 72 -0.38 10.95 -15.59
C MET A 72 -0.05 11.92 -16.73
N GLN A 73 1.17 12.48 -16.74
CA GLN A 73 1.66 13.35 -17.81
C GLN A 73 1.68 12.65 -19.16
N ARG A 74 2.21 11.42 -19.23
CA ARG A 74 2.28 10.65 -20.48
C ARG A 74 0.89 10.31 -21.01
N GLU A 75 -0.04 9.93 -20.15
CA GLU A 75 -1.41 9.64 -20.50
C GLU A 75 -2.09 10.90 -21.07
N LEU A 76 -2.01 12.04 -20.38
CA LEU A 76 -2.61 13.29 -20.85
C LEU A 76 -2.01 13.75 -22.19
N ASN A 77 -0.69 13.69 -22.33
CA ASN A 77 -0.02 14.00 -23.60
C ASN A 77 -0.47 13.08 -24.74
N LYS A 78 -0.60 11.77 -24.49
CA LYS A 78 -1.09 10.78 -25.47
C LYS A 78 -2.53 11.09 -25.90
N ASP A 79 -3.40 11.39 -24.93
CA ASP A 79 -4.82 11.68 -25.17
C ASP A 79 -4.99 12.95 -26.05
N LEU A 80 -4.10 13.93 -25.88
CA LEU A 80 -4.17 15.22 -26.57
C LEU A 80 -3.27 15.34 -27.80
N LYS A 81 -2.42 14.35 -28.10
CA LYS A 81 -1.40 14.45 -29.16
C LYS A 81 -1.94 14.90 -30.53
N LYS A 82 -3.18 14.52 -30.85
CA LYS A 82 -3.82 14.83 -32.15
C LYS A 82 -4.75 16.06 -32.10
N SER A 83 -4.89 16.69 -30.95
CA SER A 83 -5.85 17.78 -30.76
C SER A 83 -5.34 19.14 -31.25
N GLY A 84 -4.03 19.31 -31.42
CA GLY A 84 -3.42 20.62 -31.68
C GLY A 84 -3.46 21.59 -30.49
N LEU A 85 -3.80 21.13 -29.30
CA LEU A 85 -3.92 21.96 -28.09
C LEU A 85 -2.59 22.14 -27.36
N ILE A 86 -1.68 21.19 -27.50
CA ILE A 86 -0.37 21.20 -26.83
C ILE A 86 0.60 22.04 -27.66
N ASP A 87 1.24 22.99 -27.01
CA ASP A 87 2.38 23.74 -27.54
C ASP A 87 3.68 22.96 -27.30
N SER A 88 3.94 22.56 -26.05
CA SER A 88 5.10 21.74 -25.72
C SER A 88 4.81 20.74 -24.60
N CYS A 89 5.61 19.67 -24.54
CA CYS A 89 5.57 18.67 -23.46
C CYS A 89 6.99 18.28 -23.07
N ASN A 90 7.41 18.62 -21.86
CA ASN A 90 8.70 18.23 -21.30
C ASN A 90 8.51 17.15 -20.25
N LEU A 91 8.90 15.91 -20.59
CA LEU A 91 8.77 14.77 -19.68
C LEU A 91 9.82 14.78 -18.56
N SER A 92 10.98 15.41 -18.78
CA SER A 92 12.06 15.47 -17.79
C SER A 92 11.71 16.45 -16.66
N ASP A 93 11.24 17.65 -17.02
CA ASP A 93 10.89 18.70 -16.06
C ASP A 93 9.45 18.56 -15.54
N GLY A 94 8.67 17.67 -16.16
CA GLY A 94 7.33 17.32 -15.72
C GLY A 94 6.30 18.42 -15.96
N TYR A 95 6.17 18.94 -17.21
CA TYR A 95 5.11 19.90 -17.56
C TYR A 95 4.58 19.71 -18.99
N ILE A 96 3.38 20.22 -19.22
CA ILE A 96 2.74 20.39 -20.52
C ILE A 96 2.29 21.84 -20.65
N THR A 97 2.68 22.52 -21.74
CA THR A 97 2.17 23.85 -22.10
C THR A 97 1.15 23.76 -23.22
N PHE A 98 0.18 24.64 -23.18
CA PHE A 98 -0.93 24.72 -24.14
C PHE A 98 -0.79 25.95 -25.02
N ILE A 99 -1.38 25.92 -26.23
CA ILE A 99 -1.34 27.02 -27.20
C ILE A 99 -1.92 28.34 -26.68
N ASN A 100 -2.73 28.32 -25.60
CA ASN A 100 -3.26 29.52 -24.93
C ASN A 100 -2.36 30.04 -23.81
N GLY A 101 -1.12 29.52 -23.69
CA GLY A 101 -0.13 29.91 -22.69
C GLY A 101 -0.32 29.28 -21.30
N SER A 102 -1.35 28.45 -21.12
CA SER A 102 -1.52 27.75 -19.83
C SER A 102 -0.54 26.59 -19.68
N GLU A 103 -0.29 26.18 -18.45
CA GLU A 103 0.65 25.11 -18.09
C GLU A 103 0.06 24.17 -17.05
N ILE A 104 0.33 22.88 -17.19
CA ILE A 104 0.12 21.88 -16.16
C ILE A 104 1.48 21.28 -15.78
N SER A 105 1.89 21.45 -14.53
CA SER A 105 3.08 20.84 -13.95
C SER A 105 2.72 19.58 -13.17
N PHE A 106 3.51 18.52 -13.34
CA PHE A 106 3.37 17.21 -12.72
C PHE A 106 4.50 17.01 -11.70
N LYS A 107 4.20 17.01 -10.43
CA LYS A 107 5.16 16.99 -9.32
C LYS A 107 4.90 15.76 -8.42
N SER A 108 5.89 15.38 -7.64
CA SER A 108 5.75 14.31 -6.64
C SER A 108 6.17 14.77 -5.26
N ALA A 109 5.56 14.17 -4.24
CA ALA A 109 5.88 14.39 -2.84
C ALA A 109 7.34 14.02 -2.49
N GLU A 110 7.94 13.10 -3.25
CA GLU A 110 9.36 12.73 -3.11
C GLU A 110 10.31 13.92 -3.31
N GLN A 111 9.88 14.96 -4.01
CA GLN A 111 10.68 16.14 -4.26
C GLN A 111 10.88 17.02 -3.01
N GLY A 112 10.01 16.85 -1.98
CA GLY A 112 10.16 17.52 -0.68
C GLY A 112 10.37 19.04 -0.80
N ASP A 113 11.43 19.55 -0.18
CA ASP A 113 11.75 20.99 -0.17
C ASP A 113 11.92 21.62 -1.55
N SER A 114 12.25 20.86 -2.59
CA SER A 114 12.40 21.40 -3.95
C SER A 114 11.07 21.87 -4.58
N LEU A 115 9.94 21.55 -3.94
CA LEU A 115 8.62 22.06 -4.32
C LEU A 115 8.44 23.55 -3.93
N ARG A 116 9.24 24.07 -2.99
CA ARG A 116 9.14 25.48 -2.54
C ARG A 116 9.24 26.45 -3.71
N GLY A 117 8.46 27.53 -3.65
CA GLY A 117 8.46 28.59 -4.66
C GLY A 117 7.53 28.35 -5.85
N LEU A 118 6.81 27.24 -5.89
CA LEU A 118 5.76 27.06 -6.88
C LEU A 118 4.59 28.00 -6.60
N THR A 119 3.99 28.54 -7.66
CA THR A 119 2.81 29.40 -7.58
C THR A 119 1.75 28.90 -8.56
N VAL A 120 0.55 28.69 -8.05
CA VAL A 120 -0.59 28.17 -8.81
C VAL A 120 -1.61 29.26 -9.05
N SER A 121 -1.91 29.53 -10.33
CA SER A 121 -2.96 30.46 -10.73
C SER A 121 -4.17 29.74 -11.35
N GLY A 122 -4.03 28.49 -11.76
CA GLY A 122 -5.08 27.63 -12.29
C GLY A 122 -5.79 26.83 -11.19
N ILE A 123 -5.38 25.58 -11.00
CA ILE A 123 -5.88 24.67 -9.96
C ILE A 123 -4.70 23.90 -9.34
N PHE A 124 -4.74 23.69 -8.03
CA PHE A 124 -3.83 22.78 -7.34
C PHE A 124 -4.54 21.46 -7.05
N VAL A 125 -4.03 20.38 -7.62
CA VAL A 125 -4.59 19.04 -7.50
C VAL A 125 -3.64 18.15 -6.72
N ILE A 126 -4.13 17.44 -5.71
CA ILE A 126 -3.41 16.43 -4.95
C ILE A 126 -4.12 15.09 -5.14
N ASP A 127 -3.46 14.13 -5.79
CA ASP A 127 -3.96 12.75 -5.91
C ASP A 127 -3.35 11.86 -4.82
N GLU A 128 -4.08 10.84 -4.42
CA GLU A 128 -3.72 9.88 -3.37
C GLU A 128 -3.20 10.57 -2.09
N ALA A 129 -3.89 11.64 -1.66
CA ALA A 129 -3.50 12.54 -0.56
C ALA A 129 -3.22 11.81 0.77
N ALA A 130 -3.96 10.73 1.08
CA ALA A 130 -3.73 9.94 2.29
C ALA A 130 -2.31 9.33 2.37
N PHE A 131 -1.58 9.28 1.25
CA PHE A 131 -0.23 8.72 1.15
C PHE A 131 0.87 9.79 1.04
N ILE A 132 0.51 11.06 1.19
CA ILE A 132 1.46 12.19 1.24
C ILE A 132 1.63 12.61 2.71
N SER A 133 2.84 12.99 3.10
CA SER A 133 3.12 13.44 4.47
C SER A 133 2.62 14.86 4.72
N ASP A 134 2.25 15.14 5.98
CA ASP A 134 1.82 16.46 6.42
C ASP A 134 2.89 17.52 6.16
N THR A 135 4.17 17.20 6.38
CA THR A 135 5.31 18.10 6.08
C THR A 135 5.33 18.53 4.61
N VAL A 136 5.07 17.63 3.66
CA VAL A 136 5.01 18.01 2.23
C VAL A 136 3.77 18.84 1.95
N TYR A 137 2.64 18.52 2.56
CA TYR A 137 1.43 19.31 2.42
C TYR A 137 1.63 20.74 2.93
N GLU A 138 2.27 20.94 4.08
CA GLU A 138 2.61 22.26 4.64
C GLU A 138 3.48 23.08 3.67
N ILE A 139 4.45 22.46 2.99
CA ILE A 139 5.25 23.12 1.94
C ILE A 139 4.38 23.60 0.79
N CYS A 140 3.32 22.86 0.44
CA CYS A 140 2.46 23.13 -0.69
C CYS A 140 1.30 24.12 -0.37
N MET A 141 0.93 24.28 0.88
CA MET A 141 -0.18 25.16 1.28
C MET A 141 -0.12 26.57 0.68
N PRO A 142 1.05 27.25 0.62
CA PRO A 142 1.13 28.62 0.09
C PRO A 142 0.96 28.72 -1.43
N PHE A 143 1.00 27.62 -2.20
CA PHE A 143 1.02 27.65 -3.67
C PHE A 143 -0.15 28.42 -4.28
N THR A 144 -1.31 28.37 -3.65
CA THR A 144 -2.55 28.98 -4.15
C THR A 144 -2.83 30.37 -3.60
N ASN A 145 -2.06 30.84 -2.62
CA ASN A 145 -2.40 32.06 -1.86
C ASN A 145 -2.44 33.34 -2.73
N VAL A 146 -1.48 33.49 -3.64
CA VAL A 146 -1.36 34.74 -4.46
C VAL A 146 -2.58 34.92 -5.36
N TYR A 147 -3.03 33.84 -6.01
CA TYR A 147 -4.12 33.89 -6.98
C TYR A 147 -5.45 33.37 -6.44
N ARG A 148 -5.47 32.93 -5.18
CA ARG A 148 -6.64 32.26 -4.57
C ARG A 148 -7.19 31.13 -5.45
N ALA A 149 -6.25 30.36 -6.04
CA ALA A 149 -6.61 29.25 -6.91
C ALA A 149 -7.29 28.15 -6.08
N PRO A 150 -8.30 27.45 -6.64
CA PRO A 150 -8.94 26.34 -5.94
C PRO A 150 -7.98 25.18 -5.74
N LYS A 151 -8.21 24.43 -4.65
CA LYS A 151 -7.53 23.16 -4.38
C LYS A 151 -8.51 22.01 -4.58
N LEU A 152 -8.02 20.91 -5.14
CA LEU A 152 -8.75 19.64 -5.27
C LEU A 152 -7.91 18.53 -4.66
N ILE A 153 -8.33 18.04 -3.53
CA ILE A 153 -7.65 17.00 -2.75
C ILE A 153 -8.44 15.71 -2.88
N VAL A 154 -7.83 14.67 -3.45
CA VAL A 154 -8.51 13.41 -3.75
C VAL A 154 -7.72 12.24 -3.21
N SER A 155 -8.39 11.30 -2.56
CA SER A 155 -7.75 10.04 -2.13
C SER A 155 -8.76 8.94 -1.82
N SER A 156 -8.26 7.70 -1.84
CA SER A 156 -8.84 6.65 -1.00
C SER A 156 -8.44 6.93 0.46
N PRO A 157 -9.37 6.75 1.42
CA PRO A 157 -9.05 6.99 2.82
C PRO A 157 -8.08 5.95 3.36
N LEU A 158 -7.36 6.32 4.42
CA LEU A 158 -6.51 5.41 5.18
C LEU A 158 -6.84 5.56 6.67
N PHE A 159 -6.05 6.31 7.42
CA PHE A 159 -6.27 6.52 8.85
C PHE A 159 -7.08 7.79 9.11
N LYS A 160 -7.76 7.83 10.28
CA LYS A 160 -8.33 9.05 10.86
C LYS A 160 -7.21 9.90 11.45
N ASP A 161 -6.23 10.23 10.61
CA ASP A 161 -5.02 10.96 10.98
C ASP A 161 -4.38 11.58 9.74
N GLY A 162 -3.66 12.71 9.94
CA GLY A 162 -2.93 13.44 8.92
C GLY A 162 -3.79 14.36 8.07
N PHE A 163 -3.13 15.20 7.28
CA PHE A 163 -3.77 16.33 6.61
C PHE A 163 -4.99 15.98 5.75
N PHE A 164 -5.01 14.79 5.12
CA PHE A 164 -6.17 14.39 4.31
C PHE A 164 -7.42 14.18 5.15
N TYR A 165 -7.28 13.59 6.34
CA TYR A 165 -8.39 13.45 7.27
C TYR A 165 -8.80 14.79 7.87
N ASP A 166 -7.85 15.67 8.19
CA ASP A 166 -8.09 17.00 8.72
C ASP A 166 -8.84 17.86 7.69
N GLU A 167 -8.37 17.90 6.44
CA GLU A 167 -9.05 18.63 5.35
C GLU A 167 -10.45 18.04 5.03
N PHE A 168 -10.63 16.72 5.18
CA PHE A 168 -11.94 16.08 5.03
C PHE A 168 -12.89 16.45 6.16
N SER A 169 -12.38 16.67 7.37
CA SER A 169 -13.15 16.99 8.57
C SER A 169 -13.39 18.49 8.76
N ASP A 170 -12.70 19.34 8.00
CA ASP A 170 -12.82 20.79 8.07
C ASP A 170 -14.15 21.26 7.44
N SER A 171 -14.99 21.92 8.23
CA SER A 171 -16.29 22.46 7.80
C SER A 171 -16.20 23.59 6.76
N ASP A 172 -15.06 24.24 6.61
CA ASP A 172 -14.83 25.31 5.63
C ASP A 172 -14.59 24.77 4.22
N ASN A 173 -14.28 23.47 4.10
CA ASN A 173 -14.04 22.78 2.85
C ASN A 173 -15.33 22.25 2.22
N LEU A 174 -15.34 22.15 0.89
CA LEU A 174 -16.38 21.44 0.19
C LEU A 174 -16.05 19.95 0.12
N VAL A 175 -16.62 19.19 1.04
CA VAL A 175 -16.37 17.76 1.16
C VAL A 175 -17.31 16.97 0.24
N PHE A 176 -16.74 16.04 -0.49
CA PHE A 176 -17.43 15.02 -1.25
C PHE A 176 -17.07 13.64 -0.70
N ASP A 177 -18.02 13.05 0.01
CA ASP A 177 -17.94 11.70 0.51
C ASP A 177 -18.62 10.76 -0.48
N TRP A 178 -17.83 9.95 -1.20
CA TRP A 178 -18.38 8.98 -2.12
C TRP A 178 -19.19 7.94 -1.37
N ASN A 179 -20.46 7.83 -1.74
CA ASN A 179 -21.40 6.91 -1.11
C ASN A 179 -21.87 5.88 -2.13
N ARG A 180 -21.67 4.61 -1.81
CA ARG A 180 -22.08 3.46 -2.63
C ARG A 180 -23.58 3.40 -2.86
N ASP A 181 -24.39 3.86 -1.91
CA ASP A 181 -25.84 3.85 -2.02
C ASP A 181 -26.38 4.93 -2.97
N LEU A 182 -25.56 5.97 -3.24
CA LEU A 182 -25.90 7.07 -4.13
C LEU A 182 -25.38 6.87 -5.54
N TYR A 183 -24.32 6.08 -5.73
CA TYR A 183 -23.67 5.91 -7.02
C TYR A 183 -23.61 4.44 -7.43
N ASP A 184 -23.92 4.14 -8.68
CA ASP A 184 -23.85 2.78 -9.19
C ASP A 184 -22.41 2.25 -9.13
N PHE A 185 -22.18 1.37 -8.18
CA PHE A 185 -20.88 0.74 -7.94
C PHE A 185 -20.59 -0.39 -8.94
N SER A 186 -21.63 -0.97 -9.53
CA SER A 186 -21.49 -2.12 -10.45
C SER A 186 -20.67 -1.77 -11.70
N MET A 187 -20.65 -0.48 -12.09
CA MET A 187 -19.79 0.00 -13.17
C MET A 187 -18.28 -0.18 -12.90
N PHE A 188 -17.88 -0.22 -11.62
CA PHE A 188 -16.48 -0.24 -11.22
C PHE A 188 -16.05 -1.55 -10.59
N LEU A 189 -16.98 -2.26 -9.99
CA LEU A 189 -16.72 -3.51 -9.28
C LEU A 189 -17.94 -4.44 -9.39
N SER A 190 -17.75 -5.60 -10.02
CA SER A 190 -18.83 -6.60 -10.12
C SER A 190 -19.19 -7.17 -8.74
N PRO A 191 -20.41 -7.69 -8.54
CA PRO A 191 -20.79 -8.36 -7.31
C PRO A 191 -19.86 -9.53 -6.95
N GLU A 192 -19.39 -10.28 -7.95
CA GLU A 192 -18.46 -11.38 -7.78
C GLU A 192 -17.09 -10.90 -7.29
N ASP A 193 -16.58 -9.80 -7.84
CA ASP A 193 -15.32 -9.18 -7.41
C ASP A 193 -15.43 -8.61 -6.01
N TYR A 194 -16.57 -8.00 -5.66
CA TYR A 194 -16.84 -7.51 -4.31
C TYR A 194 -16.75 -8.63 -3.27
N GLU A 195 -17.44 -9.75 -3.50
CA GLU A 195 -17.39 -10.91 -2.61
C GLU A 195 -15.99 -11.55 -2.58
N ARG A 196 -15.28 -11.53 -3.72
CA ARG A 196 -13.89 -11.99 -3.79
C ARG A 196 -12.97 -11.11 -2.94
N TYR A 197 -13.09 -9.78 -3.00
CA TYR A 197 -12.26 -8.86 -2.21
C TYR A 197 -12.60 -8.95 -0.72
N LYS A 198 -13.88 -9.09 -0.37
CA LYS A 198 -14.33 -9.31 1.00
C LYS A 198 -13.69 -10.55 1.65
N LYS A 199 -13.43 -11.59 0.86
CA LYS A 199 -12.75 -12.82 1.32
C LYS A 199 -11.22 -12.70 1.33
N LYS A 200 -10.63 -11.89 0.45
CA LYS A 200 -9.17 -11.83 0.25
C LYS A 200 -8.47 -10.70 0.97
N TYR A 201 -9.17 -9.60 1.21
CA TYR A 201 -8.59 -8.45 1.88
C TYR A 201 -8.76 -8.57 3.40
N THR A 202 -7.82 -7.97 4.14
CA THR A 202 -8.03 -7.71 5.56
C THR A 202 -9.24 -6.79 5.73
N LYS A 203 -9.91 -6.84 6.88
CA LYS A 203 -11.04 -5.95 7.18
C LYS A 203 -10.66 -4.48 7.01
N ALA A 204 -9.46 -4.10 7.46
CA ALA A 204 -8.93 -2.75 7.31
C ALA A 204 -8.82 -2.35 5.83
N LYS A 205 -8.17 -3.16 5.01
CA LYS A 205 -8.01 -2.92 3.57
C LYS A 205 -9.34 -2.90 2.83
N PHE A 206 -10.26 -3.79 3.18
CA PHE A 206 -11.59 -3.81 2.58
C PHE A 206 -12.36 -2.52 2.88
N LYS A 207 -12.31 -2.03 4.13
CA LYS A 207 -12.91 -0.76 4.52
C LYS A 207 -12.34 0.41 3.72
N THR A 208 -11.02 0.54 3.67
CA THR A 208 -10.38 1.69 3.02
C THR A 208 -10.47 1.65 1.50
N GLU A 209 -10.15 0.52 0.88
CA GLU A 209 -10.03 0.43 -0.58
C GLU A 209 -11.36 0.14 -1.30
N VAL A 210 -12.29 -0.58 -0.64
CA VAL A 210 -13.55 -1.00 -1.26
C VAL A 210 -14.74 -0.20 -0.77
N LEU A 211 -14.82 0.06 0.55
CA LEU A 211 -15.92 0.84 1.12
C LEU A 211 -15.64 2.35 1.14
N GLY A 212 -14.37 2.77 1.01
CA GLY A 212 -14.00 4.17 1.07
C GLY A 212 -14.14 4.78 2.48
N GLU A 213 -13.94 3.98 3.53
CA GLU A 213 -14.05 4.40 4.92
C GLU A 213 -12.68 4.66 5.54
N PHE A 214 -12.57 5.72 6.35
CA PHE A 214 -11.41 5.90 7.22
C PHE A 214 -11.40 4.84 8.33
N ILE A 215 -10.21 4.44 8.74
CA ILE A 215 -10.00 3.51 9.85
C ILE A 215 -9.20 4.18 10.96
N GLU A 216 -9.37 3.70 12.20
CA GLU A 216 -8.45 4.07 13.28
C GLU A 216 -7.06 3.50 12.99
N ALA A 217 -5.99 4.18 13.43
CA ALA A 217 -4.65 3.61 13.41
C ALA A 217 -4.63 2.39 14.34
N PHE A 218 -4.37 1.20 13.78
CA PHE A 218 -4.38 -0.03 14.56
C PHE A 218 -3.00 -0.31 15.16
N SER A 219 -2.92 -0.29 16.48
CA SER A 219 -2.08 -1.21 17.23
C SER A 219 -2.78 -2.58 17.24
N ASN A 220 -2.10 -3.67 16.92
CA ASN A 220 -2.63 -5.03 16.88
C ASN A 220 -3.51 -5.35 15.65
N VAL A 221 -2.85 -5.51 14.51
CA VAL A 221 -3.51 -5.90 13.25
C VAL A 221 -4.06 -7.34 13.26
N PHE A 222 -3.62 -8.19 14.20
CA PHE A 222 -4.07 -9.60 14.31
C PHE A 222 -5.31 -9.78 15.18
N GLY A 223 -5.83 -8.70 15.80
CA GLY A 223 -7.05 -8.72 16.60
C GLY A 223 -6.96 -9.64 17.81
N ASP A 224 -8.00 -10.41 18.10
CA ASP A 224 -8.04 -11.36 19.21
C ASP A 224 -7.31 -12.69 18.83
N PHE A 225 -6.00 -12.62 18.65
CA PHE A 225 -5.16 -13.76 18.26
C PHE A 225 -5.17 -14.88 19.30
N LYS A 226 -5.50 -14.62 20.57
CA LYS A 226 -5.58 -15.64 21.62
C LYS A 226 -6.61 -16.72 21.32
N LYS A 227 -7.65 -16.38 20.55
CA LYS A 227 -8.62 -17.37 20.05
C LYS A 227 -8.05 -18.37 19.06
N ARG A 228 -6.81 -18.17 18.61
CA ARG A 228 -6.10 -19.05 17.68
C ARG A 228 -5.09 -19.95 18.34
N VAL A 229 -4.95 -19.87 19.66
CA VAL A 229 -4.11 -20.80 20.42
C VAL A 229 -4.76 -22.18 20.39
N VAL A 230 -4.03 -23.17 19.89
CA VAL A 230 -4.51 -24.55 19.70
C VAL A 230 -3.47 -25.54 20.15
N THR A 231 -3.92 -26.73 20.55
CA THR A 231 -3.05 -27.90 20.71
C THR A 231 -3.22 -28.79 19.45
N PRO A 232 -2.22 -28.85 18.56
CA PRO A 232 -2.33 -29.64 17.33
C PRO A 232 -2.52 -31.11 17.62
N THR A 233 -3.44 -31.76 16.89
CA THR A 233 -3.63 -33.22 16.93
C THR A 233 -2.72 -33.95 15.94
N ASP A 234 -2.32 -33.26 14.86
CA ASP A 234 -1.38 -33.75 13.87
C ASP A 234 -0.04 -32.99 14.03
N MET A 235 0.97 -33.64 14.58
CA MET A 235 2.29 -33.07 14.81
C MET A 235 3.23 -33.18 13.59
N THR A 236 2.70 -33.53 12.40
CA THR A 236 3.49 -33.72 11.19
C THR A 236 3.66 -32.39 10.43
N PRO A 237 4.82 -31.73 10.48
CA PRO A 237 5.03 -30.48 9.76
C PRO A 237 5.15 -30.73 8.26
N ILE A 238 4.56 -29.82 7.46
CA ILE A 238 4.68 -29.87 5.99
C ILE A 238 5.41 -28.65 5.40
N CYS A 239 5.49 -27.58 6.14
CA CYS A 239 6.21 -26.36 5.73
C CYS A 239 6.81 -25.62 6.91
N GLY A 240 7.70 -24.70 6.60
CA GLY A 240 8.33 -23.85 7.61
C GLY A 240 8.67 -22.44 7.09
N GLY A 241 8.96 -21.57 8.02
CA GLY A 241 9.47 -20.22 7.79
C GLY A 241 10.63 -19.95 8.74
N LEU A 242 11.67 -19.35 8.22
CA LEU A 242 12.87 -18.99 8.95
C LEU A 242 13.17 -17.51 8.77
N ASP A 243 13.22 -16.82 9.89
CA ASP A 243 13.67 -15.44 10.00
C ASP A 243 15.02 -15.40 10.70
N TRP A 244 15.98 -14.62 10.17
CA TRP A 244 17.32 -14.52 10.69
C TRP A 244 17.48 -13.31 11.58
N GLY A 245 17.84 -13.52 12.84
CA GLY A 245 18.25 -12.45 13.71
C GLY A 245 19.60 -11.84 13.30
N SER A 246 19.70 -10.53 13.42
CA SER A 246 20.93 -9.79 13.14
C SER A 246 22.02 -9.98 14.20
N GLY A 247 21.68 -10.61 15.33
CA GLY A 247 22.55 -10.76 16.51
C GLY A 247 22.74 -9.48 17.33
N ALA A 248 22.03 -8.39 17.00
CA ALA A 248 22.07 -7.14 17.73
C ALA A 248 20.73 -6.92 18.47
N ASN A 249 20.79 -6.32 19.67
CA ASN A 249 19.61 -5.86 20.41
C ASN A 249 18.50 -6.89 20.67
N ASN A 250 18.85 -8.13 21.02
CA ASN A 250 17.90 -9.24 21.26
C ASN A 250 17.09 -9.69 20.03
N ASP A 251 17.58 -9.45 18.84
CA ASP A 251 17.01 -9.92 17.58
C ASP A 251 17.12 -11.46 17.49
N GLU A 252 16.00 -12.16 17.34
CA GLU A 252 15.94 -13.62 17.38
C GLU A 252 16.07 -14.24 16.00
N THR A 253 16.88 -15.30 15.85
CA THR A 253 16.68 -16.22 14.72
C THR A 253 15.55 -17.18 15.08
N CYS A 254 14.47 -17.18 14.29
CA CYS A 254 13.27 -17.96 14.58
C CYS A 254 12.88 -18.89 13.43
N LEU A 255 12.67 -20.18 13.73
CA LEU A 255 12.12 -21.19 12.83
C LEU A 255 10.73 -21.60 13.33
N THR A 256 9.72 -21.47 12.48
CA THR A 256 8.35 -21.94 12.74
C THR A 256 7.97 -23.00 11.73
N LEU A 257 7.41 -24.14 12.19
CA LEU A 257 6.92 -25.22 11.32
C LEU A 257 5.42 -25.40 11.48
N LEU A 258 4.71 -25.58 10.36
CA LEU A 258 3.26 -25.77 10.29
C LEU A 258 2.89 -27.13 9.72
N ASN A 259 1.81 -27.72 10.26
CA ASN A 259 1.17 -28.90 9.71
C ASN A 259 0.21 -28.56 8.54
N LYS A 260 -0.43 -29.58 7.97
CA LYS A 260 -1.41 -29.41 6.86
C LYS A 260 -2.67 -28.62 7.26
N ASN A 261 -3.00 -28.55 8.54
CA ASN A 261 -4.11 -27.78 9.10
C ASN A 261 -3.73 -26.31 9.35
N ARG A 262 -2.49 -25.92 9.02
CA ARG A 262 -1.93 -24.57 9.26
C ARG A 262 -1.75 -24.26 10.75
N GLU A 263 -1.48 -25.27 11.55
CA GLU A 263 -1.23 -25.15 12.99
C GLU A 263 0.27 -25.20 13.25
N VAL A 264 0.76 -24.36 14.18
CA VAL A 264 2.16 -24.40 14.62
C VAL A 264 2.40 -25.69 15.39
N VAL A 265 3.30 -26.52 14.89
CA VAL A 265 3.67 -27.80 15.51
C VAL A 265 5.09 -27.81 16.07
N TYR A 266 5.90 -26.86 15.67
CA TYR A 266 7.26 -26.70 16.18
C TYR A 266 7.71 -25.24 16.03
N ARG A 267 8.39 -24.74 17.06
CA ARG A 267 9.09 -23.46 17.04
C ARG A 267 10.45 -23.62 17.68
N TRP A 268 11.43 -22.97 17.08
CA TRP A 268 12.76 -22.81 17.64
C TRP A 268 13.16 -21.36 17.48
N ALA A 269 13.65 -20.74 18.55
CA ALA A 269 14.09 -19.36 18.54
C ALA A 269 15.33 -19.21 19.44
N VAL A 270 16.28 -18.37 19.02
CA VAL A 270 17.51 -18.10 19.76
C VAL A 270 18.03 -16.69 19.49
N THR A 271 18.59 -16.03 20.50
CA THR A 271 19.20 -14.69 20.40
C THR A 271 20.73 -14.77 20.30
N ASP A 272 21.39 -15.35 21.28
CA ASP A 272 22.86 -15.32 21.46
C ASP A 272 23.52 -16.65 21.08
N MET A 273 23.51 -17.00 19.79
CA MET A 273 24.17 -18.20 19.29
C MET A 273 25.06 -17.86 18.09
N ASP A 274 26.23 -18.44 18.02
CA ASP A 274 27.11 -18.36 16.86
C ASP A 274 26.37 -18.74 15.55
N PRO A 275 26.53 -17.98 14.47
CA PRO A 275 25.80 -18.24 13.23
C PRO A 275 25.98 -19.64 12.64
N VAL A 276 27.18 -20.22 12.75
CA VAL A 276 27.45 -21.58 12.26
C VAL A 276 26.71 -22.59 13.11
N ALA A 277 26.69 -22.39 14.42
CA ALA A 277 25.95 -23.24 15.36
C ALA A 277 24.42 -23.14 15.11
N GLN A 278 23.89 -21.93 14.84
CA GLN A 278 22.49 -21.73 14.46
C GLN A 278 22.13 -22.55 13.22
N ILE A 279 22.95 -22.46 12.15
CA ILE A 279 22.71 -23.16 10.88
C ILE A 279 22.76 -24.69 11.11
N GLN A 280 23.67 -25.18 11.92
CA GLN A 280 23.74 -26.61 12.25
C GLN A 280 22.52 -27.08 13.05
N ALA A 281 22.08 -26.30 14.03
CA ALA A 281 20.89 -26.60 14.82
C ALA A 281 19.63 -26.64 13.93
N ILE A 282 19.45 -25.62 13.09
CA ILE A 282 18.32 -25.56 12.14
C ILE A 282 18.37 -26.74 11.15
N ALA A 283 19.53 -27.02 10.56
CA ALA A 283 19.69 -28.15 9.65
C ALA A 283 19.36 -29.50 10.31
N SER A 284 19.75 -29.68 11.58
CA SER A 284 19.41 -30.86 12.37
C SER A 284 17.90 -30.99 12.56
N VAL A 285 17.21 -29.92 12.93
CA VAL A 285 15.74 -29.90 13.03
C VAL A 285 15.08 -30.26 11.70
N LEU A 286 15.51 -29.63 10.60
CA LEU A 286 14.93 -29.88 9.28
C LEU A 286 15.13 -31.31 8.78
N LYS A 287 16.26 -31.95 9.14
CA LYS A 287 16.53 -33.37 8.84
C LYS A 287 15.64 -34.34 9.63
N THR A 288 15.23 -33.94 10.84
CA THR A 288 14.34 -34.75 11.68
C THR A 288 12.95 -34.88 11.05
N PHE A 289 12.45 -33.82 10.40
CA PHE A 289 11.10 -33.80 9.84
C PHE A 289 11.09 -34.10 8.34
N ARG A 290 11.12 -35.36 7.96
CA ARG A 290 11.13 -35.80 6.55
C ARG A 290 9.84 -35.47 5.77
N SER A 291 8.78 -35.09 6.46
CA SER A 291 7.48 -34.66 5.88
C SER A 291 7.51 -33.24 5.30
N LEU A 292 8.53 -32.44 5.61
CA LEU A 292 8.66 -31.07 5.13
C LEU A 292 8.78 -31.01 3.60
N LYS A 293 7.96 -30.19 2.97
CA LYS A 293 7.94 -29.94 1.53
C LYS A 293 8.67 -28.66 1.14
N THR A 294 8.65 -27.63 2.01
CA THR A 294 9.30 -26.36 1.77
C THR A 294 9.54 -25.60 3.07
N VAL A 295 10.64 -24.86 3.12
CA VAL A 295 10.94 -23.89 4.17
C VAL A 295 11.29 -22.58 3.48
N PHE A 296 10.53 -21.51 3.75
CA PHE A 296 10.84 -20.17 3.27
C PHE A 296 11.83 -19.52 4.19
N VAL A 297 12.87 -18.94 3.62
CA VAL A 297 13.99 -18.34 4.36
C VAL A 297 14.22 -16.94 3.83
N GLU A 298 14.28 -15.97 4.73
CA GLU A 298 14.60 -14.60 4.32
C GLU A 298 15.98 -14.52 3.67
N LYS A 299 16.05 -13.80 2.52
CA LYS A 299 17.26 -13.70 1.70
C LYS A 299 18.04 -12.40 1.94
N ASN A 300 17.45 -11.38 2.56
CA ASN A 300 18.03 -10.05 2.63
C ASN A 300 19.34 -10.00 3.44
N SER A 301 20.26 -9.09 3.02
CA SER A 301 21.51 -8.78 3.73
C SER A 301 22.34 -10.02 4.11
N ILE A 302 22.56 -10.27 5.39
CA ILE A 302 23.29 -11.42 5.94
C ILE A 302 22.63 -12.75 5.54
N GLY A 303 21.32 -12.78 5.33
CA GLY A 303 20.54 -13.95 4.95
C GLY A 303 21.04 -14.66 3.70
N ASN A 304 21.64 -13.97 2.72
CA ASN A 304 22.23 -14.62 1.54
C ASN A 304 23.37 -15.59 1.89
N VAL A 305 24.23 -15.21 2.82
CA VAL A 305 25.37 -16.05 3.26
C VAL A 305 24.83 -17.25 4.05
N TYR A 306 23.93 -16.97 5.02
CA TYR A 306 23.34 -18.02 5.88
C TYR A 306 22.48 -18.99 5.08
N LEU A 307 21.72 -18.50 4.10
CA LEU A 307 20.96 -19.31 3.16
C LEU A 307 21.86 -20.28 2.38
N SER A 308 23.00 -19.81 1.88
CA SER A 308 23.97 -20.65 1.17
C SER A 308 24.57 -21.73 2.07
N MET A 309 24.88 -21.37 3.33
CA MET A 309 25.41 -22.32 4.31
C MET A 309 24.35 -23.34 4.73
N LEU A 310 23.10 -22.90 4.97
CA LEU A 310 21.99 -23.79 5.31
C LEU A 310 21.72 -24.80 4.19
N ARG A 311 21.72 -24.36 2.93
CA ARG A 311 21.55 -25.24 1.76
C ARG A 311 22.62 -26.33 1.66
N LYS A 312 23.86 -26.03 2.10
CA LYS A 312 24.95 -27.02 2.18
C LYS A 312 24.81 -27.97 3.35
N ALA A 313 24.16 -27.52 4.42
CA ALA A 313 23.99 -28.31 5.64
C ALA A 313 22.77 -29.25 5.61
N VAL A 314 21.78 -29.00 4.76
CA VAL A 314 20.60 -29.87 4.60
C VAL A 314 20.82 -30.91 3.49
N ASP A 315 20.16 -32.08 3.61
CA ASP A 315 20.28 -33.15 2.62
C ASP A 315 19.49 -32.84 1.34
N ASN A 316 18.39 -32.08 1.46
CA ASN A 316 17.53 -31.70 0.34
C ASN A 316 17.53 -30.18 0.14
N VAL A 317 18.34 -29.71 -0.77
CA VAL A 317 18.44 -28.27 -1.10
C VAL A 317 17.14 -27.70 -1.65
N ALA A 318 16.32 -28.50 -2.36
CA ALA A 318 15.03 -28.09 -2.90
C ALA A 318 14.00 -27.74 -1.81
N LEU A 319 14.20 -28.20 -0.59
CA LEU A 319 13.41 -27.82 0.58
C LEU A 319 13.50 -26.32 0.88
N ILE A 320 14.68 -25.70 0.66
CA ILE A 320 14.97 -24.34 1.08
C ILE A 320 14.64 -23.35 -0.04
N ARG A 321 13.62 -22.52 0.16
CA ARG A 321 13.21 -21.46 -0.75
C ARG A 321 13.55 -20.09 -0.20
N ALA A 322 14.32 -19.33 -0.97
CA ALA A 322 14.63 -17.94 -0.65
C ALA A 322 13.36 -17.07 -0.80
N PHE A 323 13.18 -16.14 0.14
CA PHE A 323 12.14 -15.11 0.09
C PHE A 323 12.81 -13.74 0.05
N ASP A 324 12.54 -12.96 -1.00
CA ASP A 324 13.03 -11.59 -1.13
C ASP A 324 12.04 -10.64 -0.43
N THR A 325 12.44 -10.09 0.72
CA THR A 325 11.62 -9.19 1.51
C THR A 325 11.77 -7.75 1.00
N THR A 326 10.76 -7.27 0.30
CA THR A 326 10.56 -5.86 -0.06
C THR A 326 9.37 -5.31 0.74
N ASN A 327 9.18 -4.00 0.76
CA ASN A 327 7.99 -3.40 1.41
C ASN A 327 6.67 -3.97 0.83
N GLU A 328 6.64 -4.27 -0.46
CA GLU A 328 5.47 -4.82 -1.12
C GLU A 328 5.26 -6.29 -0.76
N SER A 329 6.29 -7.14 -0.86
CA SER A 329 6.19 -8.56 -0.54
C SER A 329 5.95 -8.80 0.96
N LYS A 330 6.57 -7.99 1.85
CA LYS A 330 6.28 -8.02 3.30
C LYS A 330 4.82 -7.69 3.57
N ARG A 331 4.31 -6.62 2.96
CA ARG A 331 2.91 -6.21 3.11
C ARG A 331 1.95 -7.30 2.66
N GLU A 332 2.15 -7.87 1.47
CA GLU A 332 1.30 -8.94 0.94
C GLU A 332 1.33 -10.19 1.85
N MET A 333 2.51 -10.58 2.29
CA MET A 333 2.70 -11.73 3.19
C MET A 333 1.97 -11.53 4.53
N ILE A 334 2.12 -10.37 5.16
CA ILE A 334 1.45 -10.06 6.43
C ILE A 334 -0.06 -9.94 6.25
N GLU A 335 -0.55 -9.27 5.19
CA GLU A 335 -1.98 -9.19 4.92
C GLU A 335 -2.62 -10.58 4.77
N ASN A 336 -1.93 -11.49 4.11
CA ASN A 336 -2.39 -12.88 3.99
C ASN A 336 -2.46 -13.60 5.36
N LEU A 337 -1.49 -13.38 6.22
CA LEU A 337 -1.51 -13.93 7.58
C LEU A 337 -2.63 -13.30 8.42
N VAL A 338 -2.82 -11.97 8.35
CA VAL A 338 -3.93 -11.29 9.05
C VAL A 338 -5.29 -11.84 8.61
N VAL A 339 -5.50 -12.02 7.31
CA VAL A 339 -6.72 -12.65 6.78
C VAL A 339 -6.90 -14.07 7.36
N ALA A 340 -5.82 -14.84 7.50
CA ALA A 340 -5.89 -16.16 8.11
C ALA A 340 -6.33 -16.11 9.58
N PHE A 341 -5.82 -15.16 10.34
CA PHE A 341 -6.26 -14.92 11.73
C PHE A 341 -7.73 -14.50 11.78
N GLU A 342 -8.15 -13.56 10.94
CA GLU A 342 -9.54 -13.08 10.88
C GLU A 342 -10.54 -14.19 10.53
N GLN A 343 -10.14 -15.11 9.64
CA GLN A 343 -10.99 -16.22 9.17
C GLN A 343 -10.85 -17.49 10.01
N GLY A 344 -9.95 -17.54 10.98
CA GLY A 344 -9.73 -18.72 11.81
C GLY A 344 -9.03 -19.87 11.09
N LEU A 345 -8.22 -19.54 10.10
CA LEU A 345 -7.51 -20.53 9.26
C LEU A 345 -6.11 -20.89 9.76
N VAL A 346 -5.62 -20.25 10.80
CA VAL A 346 -4.30 -20.50 11.40
C VAL A 346 -4.46 -20.84 12.87
N GLY A 347 -3.70 -21.82 13.34
CA GLY A 347 -3.53 -22.17 14.74
C GLY A 347 -2.13 -21.84 15.22
N ILE A 348 -2.00 -21.19 16.36
CA ILE A 348 -0.73 -20.83 16.98
C ILE A 348 -0.50 -21.62 18.28
N ASP A 349 0.74 -21.76 18.64
CA ASP A 349 1.21 -22.36 19.90
C ASP A 349 1.01 -21.38 21.09
N ASP A 350 1.04 -21.93 22.29
CA ASP A 350 1.01 -21.16 23.53
C ASP A 350 2.41 -20.60 23.82
N ASP A 351 2.78 -19.56 23.09
CA ASP A 351 4.07 -18.89 23.15
C ASP A 351 3.90 -17.43 23.57
N PRO A 352 4.24 -17.07 24.84
CA PRO A 352 4.08 -15.71 25.34
C PRO A 352 4.88 -14.64 24.56
N MET A 353 6.04 -15.00 23.99
CA MET A 353 6.83 -14.08 23.17
C MET A 353 6.16 -13.80 21.83
N LEU A 354 5.62 -14.83 21.16
CA LEU A 354 4.80 -14.63 19.97
C LEU A 354 3.58 -13.75 20.29
N TRP A 355 2.95 -13.97 21.44
CA TRP A 355 1.79 -13.17 21.85
C TRP A 355 2.14 -11.71 22.05
N ALA A 356 3.29 -11.41 22.67
CA ALA A 356 3.77 -10.04 22.83
C ALA A 356 4.05 -9.38 21.47
N GLN A 357 4.69 -10.11 20.55
CA GLN A 357 4.96 -9.63 19.20
C GLN A 357 3.66 -9.41 18.40
N LEU A 358 2.68 -10.34 18.44
CA LEU A 358 1.37 -10.18 17.79
C LEU A 358 0.59 -8.98 18.36
N ALA A 359 0.64 -8.76 19.66
CA ALA A 359 -0.05 -7.66 20.33
C ALA A 359 0.50 -6.28 19.93
N GLY A 360 1.81 -6.19 19.74
CA GLY A 360 2.50 -4.95 19.35
C GLY A 360 2.62 -4.75 17.83
N PHE A 361 2.09 -5.69 17.02
CA PHE A 361 2.24 -5.61 15.57
C PHE A 361 1.22 -4.64 14.98
N GLU A 362 1.70 -3.59 14.32
CA GLU A 362 0.87 -2.50 13.85
C GLU A 362 1.10 -2.16 12.37
N MET A 363 0.15 -1.44 11.79
CA MET A 363 0.27 -0.86 10.46
C MET A 363 0.90 0.53 10.59
N LYS A 364 2.02 0.77 9.91
CA LYS A 364 2.80 2.01 9.97
C LYS A 364 2.73 2.77 8.66
N LYS A 365 2.41 4.07 8.72
CA LYS A 365 2.42 4.95 7.53
C LYS A 365 3.87 5.16 7.07
N LEU A 366 4.10 5.05 5.77
CA LEU A 366 5.35 5.39 5.10
C LEU A 366 5.18 6.70 4.31
N LYS A 367 6.30 7.24 3.78
CA LYS A 367 6.28 8.37 2.84
C LYS A 367 5.42 8.10 1.59
N SER A 368 5.28 6.83 1.20
CA SER A 368 4.35 6.38 0.17
C SER A 368 3.77 5.02 0.59
N GLY A 369 2.48 5.00 0.96
CA GLY A 369 1.80 3.79 1.39
C GLY A 369 1.96 3.48 2.89
N TYR A 370 2.01 2.20 3.21
CA TYR A 370 2.16 1.70 4.58
C TYR A 370 2.96 0.39 4.61
N THR A 371 3.46 0.05 5.78
CA THR A 371 4.12 -1.22 6.07
C THR A 371 3.56 -1.81 7.36
N TYR A 372 4.07 -2.96 7.76
CA TYR A 372 3.73 -3.62 9.00
C TYR A 372 4.99 -3.91 9.81
N GLY A 373 4.88 -3.89 11.14
CA GLY A 373 5.96 -4.26 12.04
C GLY A 373 5.67 -3.84 13.47
N ASN A 374 6.50 -4.29 14.41
CA ASN A 374 6.49 -3.84 15.78
C ASN A 374 7.23 -2.52 15.93
N ASP A 375 6.96 -1.80 17.00
CA ASP A 375 7.76 -0.62 17.36
C ASP A 375 9.18 -1.06 17.71
N LYS A 376 10.19 -0.48 17.03
CA LYS A 376 11.59 -0.91 17.11
C LYS A 376 12.18 -0.82 18.53
N ASP A 377 11.57 -0.03 19.39
CA ASP A 377 12.10 0.22 20.74
C ASP A 377 11.53 -0.72 21.82
N SER A 378 10.48 -1.51 21.51
CA SER A 378 9.81 -2.31 22.54
C SER A 378 9.71 -3.82 22.27
N THR A 379 9.57 -4.24 21.00
CA THR A 379 9.38 -5.65 20.66
C THR A 379 9.81 -5.93 19.23
N HIS A 380 10.64 -6.98 19.05
CA HIS A 380 11.00 -7.49 17.72
C HIS A 380 9.79 -8.16 17.04
N ASP A 381 9.87 -8.46 15.74
CA ASP A 381 8.79 -9.11 14.98
C ASP A 381 9.19 -10.51 14.42
N ASP A 382 10.32 -11.06 14.87
CA ASP A 382 10.97 -12.26 14.31
C ASP A 382 10.06 -13.50 14.31
N ARG A 383 9.30 -13.73 15.40
CA ARG A 383 8.38 -14.88 15.52
C ARG A 383 7.15 -14.69 14.63
N VAL A 384 6.68 -13.45 14.48
CA VAL A 384 5.58 -13.12 13.55
C VAL A 384 6.05 -13.28 12.11
N MET A 385 7.26 -12.82 11.79
CA MET A 385 7.83 -12.94 10.45
C MET A 385 8.08 -14.41 10.09
N SER A 386 8.67 -15.18 10.99
CA SER A 386 8.86 -16.63 10.82
C SER A 386 7.53 -17.37 10.58
N LEU A 387 6.46 -17.03 11.32
CA LEU A 387 5.13 -17.57 11.11
C LEU A 387 4.57 -17.15 9.74
N ALA A 388 4.75 -15.90 9.34
CA ALA A 388 4.28 -15.38 8.05
C ALA A 388 5.00 -16.07 6.86
N PHE A 389 6.31 -16.28 6.96
CA PHE A 389 7.06 -17.07 5.98
C PHE A 389 6.52 -18.51 5.89
N ALA A 390 6.30 -19.19 7.02
CA ALA A 390 5.74 -20.54 7.03
C ALA A 390 4.35 -20.57 6.38
N TYR A 391 3.49 -19.60 6.69
CA TYR A 391 2.14 -19.51 6.14
C TYR A 391 2.11 -19.23 4.64
N SER A 392 3.17 -18.65 4.06
CA SER A 392 3.26 -18.35 2.62
C SER A 392 3.10 -19.57 1.71
N MET A 393 3.36 -20.79 2.20
CA MET A 393 3.10 -22.01 1.44
C MET A 393 1.62 -22.14 1.02
N PHE A 394 0.71 -21.73 1.88
CA PHE A 394 -0.74 -21.92 1.66
C PHE A 394 -1.34 -20.86 0.71
N ASN A 395 -0.58 -19.84 0.37
CA ASN A 395 -0.99 -18.74 -0.50
C ASN A 395 -0.35 -18.82 -1.90
N GLN A 396 0.55 -19.78 -2.15
CA GLN A 396 1.12 -19.96 -3.47
C GLN A 396 0.05 -20.46 -4.45
N LYS A 397 -0.08 -19.78 -5.59
CA LYS A 397 -0.83 -20.31 -6.72
C LYS A 397 -0.22 -21.65 -7.14
N PRO A 398 -1.01 -22.67 -7.46
CA PRO A 398 -0.45 -23.92 -7.98
C PRO A 398 0.45 -23.62 -9.19
N ALA A 399 1.63 -24.22 -9.20
CA ALA A 399 2.57 -24.09 -10.31
C ALA A 399 1.85 -24.53 -11.60
N GLY A 400 1.56 -23.58 -12.50
CA GLY A 400 0.83 -23.83 -13.76
C GLY A 400 -0.27 -22.81 -14.09
N SER A 401 -0.66 -21.92 -13.18
CA SER A 401 -1.58 -20.83 -13.53
C SER A 401 -0.82 -19.70 -14.23
N VAL A 402 -0.76 -19.74 -15.56
CA VAL A 402 -0.31 -18.63 -16.39
C VAL A 402 -1.36 -17.53 -16.26
N SER A 403 -1.03 -16.43 -15.56
CA SER A 403 -1.86 -15.25 -15.59
C SER A 403 -1.61 -14.52 -16.91
N PHE A 404 -2.54 -14.64 -17.84
CA PHE A 404 -2.59 -13.70 -18.95
C PHE A 404 -3.00 -12.34 -18.40
N THR A 405 -2.04 -11.45 -18.19
CA THR A 405 -2.33 -10.02 -18.10
C THR A 405 -2.79 -9.58 -19.48
N LYS A 406 -4.07 -9.29 -19.62
CA LYS A 406 -4.55 -8.55 -20.78
C LYS A 406 -3.92 -7.15 -20.72
N ASN A 407 -3.15 -6.85 -21.77
CA ASN A 407 -2.61 -5.51 -22.07
C ASN A 407 -3.70 -4.44 -22.16
#